data_623eeef7c382511e1ce662de1235147e
#
_entry.id   623eeef7c382511e1ce662de1235147e
#
_cell.length_a   1.000
_cell.length_b   1.000
_cell.length_c   1.000
_cell.angle_alpha   90.00
_cell.angle_beta   90.00
_cell.angle_gamma   90.00
#
_symmetry.space_group_name_H-M   'P 1'
#
loop_
_entity.id
_entity.type
_entity.pdbx_description
1 polymer ?
#
loop_
_entity_poly.entity_id
_entity_poly.type
_entity_poly.pdbx_seq_one_letter_code
_entity_poly.pdbx_strand_id
1 'polypeptide(L)'
;MCIRDSRIDEASVFPMTPSPETESFQIRNAFPSDADSIIAFNQAMARETEDRTLEDRIIRAGVQRIFEEPDQGFYLVAESEKRIIGTLMVTREWSDWRNGQFWWIQSVYVEKSFRRKGVYREMYRFVKKLASSQPDICGFRLYVEKDNLIAQQTYRSLNMEETPYLLFEEELPKIE
;
A
#
# COMPACT_ATOMS: atom_id res chain seq x y z
N MET A 1 65.07 9.50 26.92
CA MET A 1 65.78 10.49 26.10
C MET A 1 64.86 10.94 24.96
N CYS A 2 64.43 12.18 25.06
CA CYS A 2 63.94 13.11 24.05
C CYS A 2 62.72 12.69 23.22
N ILE A 3 61.55 13.32 23.37
CA ILE A 3 61.13 14.72 23.24
C ILE A 3 60.48 15.00 21.88
N ARG A 4 59.22 15.53 21.95
CA ARG A 4 58.54 16.49 21.07
C ARG A 4 57.91 15.92 19.78
N ASP A 5 56.80 16.41 19.32
CA ASP A 5 56.07 17.66 19.50
C ASP A 5 54.62 17.53 19.09
N SER A 6 53.81 18.29 19.74
CA SER A 6 52.43 18.59 19.53
C SER A 6 52.14 19.18 18.16
N ARG A 7 51.08 18.73 17.49
CA ARG A 7 50.20 19.62 16.68
C ARG A 7 48.77 19.16 16.82
N ILE A 8 47.99 20.02 17.41
CA ILE A 8 46.55 20.00 17.42
C ILE A 8 46.12 20.45 16.03
N ASP A 9 45.57 19.54 15.24
CA ASP A 9 44.85 19.94 14.02
C ASP A 9 43.41 20.23 14.40
N GLU A 10 43.04 21.49 14.18
CA GLU A 10 41.69 22.00 14.33
C GLU A 10 40.72 21.15 13.51
N ALA A 11 39.84 20.46 14.20
CA ALA A 11 38.67 19.80 13.58
C ALA A 11 37.81 20.88 12.95
N SER A 12 37.86 20.95 11.62
CA SER A 12 36.90 21.72 10.84
C SER A 12 35.51 21.16 11.09
N VAL A 13 34.73 21.91 11.86
CA VAL A 13 33.29 21.66 12.04
C VAL A 13 32.61 21.92 10.70
N PHE A 14 32.43 20.90 9.89
CA PHE A 14 31.50 20.98 8.78
C PHE A 14 30.11 21.14 9.37
N PRO A 15 29.32 22.15 8.94
CA PRO A 15 27.92 22.26 9.34
C PRO A 15 27.21 20.99 8.84
N MET A 16 26.66 20.21 9.76
CA MET A 16 25.76 19.12 9.42
C MET A 16 24.57 19.73 8.68
N THR A 17 24.52 19.48 7.36
CA THR A 17 23.29 19.70 6.63
C THR A 17 22.18 18.91 7.32
N PRO A 18 21.03 19.53 7.65
CA PRO A 18 19.93 18.78 8.23
C PRO A 18 19.58 17.64 7.26
N SER A 19 19.53 16.44 7.78
CA SER A 19 18.98 15.29 7.04
C SER A 19 17.63 15.70 6.50
N PRO A 20 17.28 15.35 5.24
CA PRO A 20 15.98 15.68 4.69
C PRO A 20 14.92 15.18 5.68
N GLU A 21 14.08 16.09 6.17
CA GLU A 21 12.97 15.76 7.06
C GLU A 21 12.22 14.61 6.42
N THR A 22 12.25 13.46 7.06
CA THR A 22 11.47 12.32 6.59
C THR A 22 10.01 12.71 6.82
N GLU A 23 9.33 13.14 5.77
CA GLU A 23 7.92 13.51 5.84
C GLU A 23 7.18 12.42 6.60
N SER A 24 6.69 12.75 7.79
CA SER A 24 6.01 11.80 8.65
C SER A 24 4.63 11.49 8.08
N PHE A 25 4.26 10.23 8.08
CA PHE A 25 2.93 9.79 7.72
C PHE A 25 2.43 8.72 8.70
N GLN A 26 1.13 8.57 8.79
CA GLN A 26 0.48 7.53 9.58
C GLN A 26 -0.42 6.67 8.70
N ILE A 27 -0.57 5.40 9.09
CA ILE A 27 -1.52 4.47 8.45
C ILE A 27 -2.72 4.29 9.37
N ARG A 28 -3.90 4.36 8.80
CA ARG A 28 -5.16 4.13 9.52
C ARG A 28 -6.21 3.49 8.63
N ASN A 29 -7.25 2.96 9.25
CA ASN A 29 -8.47 2.62 8.53
C ASN A 29 -9.04 3.89 7.88
N ALA A 30 -9.57 3.73 6.67
CA ALA A 30 -10.27 4.81 5.98
C ALA A 30 -11.64 5.05 6.61
N PHE A 31 -12.09 6.28 6.53
CA PHE A 31 -13.44 6.69 6.88
C PHE A 31 -14.24 7.06 5.61
N PRO A 32 -15.58 7.08 5.64
CA PRO A 32 -16.38 7.52 4.49
C PRO A 32 -15.99 8.91 3.95
N SER A 33 -15.47 9.79 4.80
CA SER A 33 -14.94 11.10 4.41
C SER A 33 -13.69 11.04 3.53
N ASP A 34 -12.98 9.89 3.46
CA ASP A 34 -11.81 9.71 2.60
C ASP A 34 -12.20 9.24 1.20
N ALA A 35 -13.48 8.95 0.94
CA ALA A 35 -13.96 8.34 -0.29
C ALA A 35 -13.51 9.10 -1.55
N ASP A 36 -13.59 10.42 -1.57
CA ASP A 36 -13.18 11.21 -2.73
C ASP A 36 -11.68 11.08 -3.04
N SER A 37 -10.83 11.01 -2.01
CA SER A 37 -9.39 10.76 -2.19
C SER A 37 -9.13 9.35 -2.73
N ILE A 38 -9.84 8.35 -2.23
CA ILE A 38 -9.74 6.96 -2.69
C ILE A 38 -10.18 6.85 -4.14
N ILE A 39 -11.29 7.49 -4.53
CA ILE A 39 -11.78 7.54 -5.91
C ILE A 39 -10.74 8.17 -6.82
N ALA A 40 -10.19 9.33 -6.44
CA ALA A 40 -9.16 10.01 -7.20
C ALA A 40 -7.91 9.14 -7.41
N PHE A 41 -7.51 8.38 -6.41
CA PHE A 41 -6.37 7.47 -6.50
C PHE A 41 -6.65 6.25 -7.37
N ASN A 42 -7.85 5.68 -7.32
CA ASN A 42 -8.24 4.62 -8.25
C ASN A 42 -8.24 5.12 -9.71
N GLN A 43 -8.75 6.32 -9.96
CA GLN A 43 -8.69 6.96 -11.28
C GLN A 43 -7.25 7.20 -11.74
N ALA A 44 -6.38 7.65 -10.84
CA ALA A 44 -4.96 7.87 -11.15
C ALA A 44 -4.25 6.54 -11.44
N MET A 45 -4.52 5.51 -10.66
CA MET A 45 -3.96 4.17 -10.84
C MET A 45 -4.35 3.61 -12.21
N ALA A 46 -5.65 3.59 -12.56
CA ALA A 46 -6.13 3.06 -13.82
C ALA A 46 -5.51 3.77 -15.03
N ARG A 47 -5.32 5.10 -14.94
CA ARG A 47 -4.62 5.85 -15.99
C ARG A 47 -3.13 5.51 -16.08
N GLU A 48 -2.46 5.30 -14.93
CA GLU A 48 -1.01 5.06 -14.89
C GLU A 48 -0.64 3.64 -15.30
N THR A 49 -1.47 2.65 -14.97
CA THR A 49 -1.13 1.23 -15.16
C THR A 49 -1.80 0.62 -16.39
N GLU A 50 -2.98 1.08 -16.77
CA GLU A 50 -3.80 0.43 -17.80
C GLU A 50 -4.22 1.40 -18.93
N ASP A 51 -3.80 2.67 -18.88
CA ASP A 51 -4.24 3.73 -19.79
C ASP A 51 -5.77 3.82 -19.93
N ARG A 52 -6.47 3.57 -18.82
CA ARG A 52 -7.95 3.53 -18.74
C ARG A 52 -8.49 4.67 -17.90
N THR A 53 -9.69 5.12 -18.27
CA THR A 53 -10.50 6.01 -17.44
C THR A 53 -11.66 5.20 -16.86
N LEU A 54 -11.78 5.19 -15.54
CA LEU A 54 -12.90 4.54 -14.87
C LEU A 54 -14.14 5.42 -14.97
N GLU A 55 -15.31 4.83 -15.17
CA GLU A 55 -16.58 5.55 -15.15
C GLU A 55 -16.86 6.07 -13.73
N ASP A 56 -16.99 7.40 -13.58
CA ASP A 56 -17.09 8.05 -12.26
C ASP A 56 -18.22 7.49 -11.40
N ARG A 57 -19.38 7.26 -12.00
CA ARG A 57 -20.54 6.68 -11.29
C ARG A 57 -20.23 5.28 -10.74
N ILE A 58 -19.50 4.47 -11.49
CA ILE A 58 -19.20 3.09 -11.10
C ILE A 58 -18.16 3.07 -10.00
N ILE A 59 -17.05 3.79 -10.16
CA ILE A 59 -16.01 3.80 -9.13
C ILE A 59 -16.52 4.42 -7.82
N ARG A 60 -17.34 5.47 -7.87
CA ARG A 60 -17.99 6.04 -6.68
C ARG A 60 -18.84 5.01 -5.96
N ALA A 61 -19.74 4.35 -6.67
CA ALA A 61 -20.60 3.33 -6.10
C ALA A 61 -19.78 2.16 -5.51
N GLY A 62 -18.71 1.74 -6.20
CA GLY A 62 -17.84 0.67 -5.72
C GLY A 62 -17.09 1.03 -4.45
N VAL A 63 -16.53 2.24 -4.37
CA VAL A 63 -15.84 2.72 -3.16
C VAL A 63 -16.82 2.87 -2.00
N GLN A 64 -18.00 3.45 -2.24
CA GLN A 64 -19.01 3.66 -1.21
C GLN A 64 -19.51 2.34 -0.63
N ARG A 65 -19.71 1.31 -1.49
CA ARG A 65 -20.17 -0.01 -1.07
C ARG A 65 -19.25 -0.66 -0.03
N ILE A 66 -17.95 -0.50 -0.14
CA ILE A 66 -17.00 -1.04 0.86
C ILE A 66 -17.21 -0.43 2.25
N PHE A 67 -17.64 0.84 2.33
CA PHE A 67 -18.00 1.46 3.62
C PHE A 67 -19.36 1.02 4.15
N GLU A 68 -20.30 0.71 3.26
CA GLU A 68 -21.66 0.25 3.60
C GLU A 68 -21.70 -1.24 3.94
N GLU A 69 -20.84 -2.04 3.29
CA GLU A 69 -20.80 -3.50 3.43
C GLU A 69 -19.40 -3.96 3.93
N PRO A 70 -19.07 -3.77 5.23
CA PRO A 70 -17.74 -4.06 5.77
C PRO A 70 -17.33 -5.54 5.64
N ASP A 71 -18.26 -6.44 5.38
CA ASP A 71 -17.97 -7.85 5.10
C ASP A 71 -17.31 -8.08 3.75
N GLN A 72 -17.48 -7.17 2.79
CA GLN A 72 -16.79 -7.23 1.49
C GLN A 72 -15.30 -6.89 1.62
N GLY A 73 -14.94 -5.98 2.53
CA GLY A 73 -13.58 -5.53 2.69
C GLY A 73 -13.46 -4.22 3.45
N PHE A 74 -12.30 -3.61 3.36
CA PHE A 74 -12.06 -2.30 3.96
C PHE A 74 -10.92 -1.58 3.22
N TYR A 75 -10.87 -0.27 3.40
CA TYR A 75 -9.76 0.55 2.93
C TYR A 75 -8.83 0.95 4.07
N LEU A 76 -7.53 0.99 3.77
CA LEU A 76 -6.53 1.70 4.55
C LEU A 76 -6.09 2.94 3.78
N VAL A 77 -5.71 3.97 4.52
CA VAL A 77 -5.11 5.18 3.97
C VAL A 77 -3.80 5.51 4.68
N ALA A 78 -2.86 6.04 3.91
CA ALA A 78 -1.69 6.71 4.44
C ALA A 78 -1.97 8.22 4.45
N GLU A 79 -1.78 8.85 5.59
CA GLU A 79 -2.06 10.27 5.79
C GLU A 79 -0.80 11.01 6.24
N SER A 80 -0.49 12.12 5.58
CA SER A 80 0.57 13.05 5.95
C SER A 80 -0.01 14.46 5.97
N GLU A 81 0.22 15.22 7.03
CA GLU A 81 -0.27 16.59 7.19
C GLU A 81 -1.77 16.75 6.89
N LYS A 82 -2.60 15.83 7.37
CA LYS A 82 -4.05 15.75 7.14
C LYS A 82 -4.47 15.53 5.67
N ARG A 83 -3.55 15.17 4.82
CA ARG A 83 -3.79 14.83 3.42
C ARG A 83 -3.56 13.34 3.18
N ILE A 84 -4.47 12.70 2.47
CA ILE A 84 -4.28 11.31 2.06
C ILE A 84 -3.23 11.26 0.95
N ILE A 85 -2.21 10.44 1.14
CA ILE A 85 -1.06 10.27 0.24
C ILE A 85 -0.97 8.86 -0.35
N GLY A 86 -1.81 7.95 0.10
CA GLY A 86 -1.89 6.60 -0.44
C GLY A 86 -3.10 5.85 0.08
N THR A 87 -3.49 4.82 -0.65
CA THR A 87 -4.61 3.94 -0.32
C THR A 87 -4.27 2.48 -0.60
N LEU A 88 -4.95 1.58 0.09
CA LEU A 88 -4.89 0.14 -0.10
C LEU A 88 -6.26 -0.43 0.27
N MET A 89 -6.82 -1.29 -0.59
CA MET A 89 -8.03 -2.04 -0.28
C MET A 89 -7.68 -3.46 0.13
N VAL A 90 -8.42 -3.99 1.09
CA VAL A 90 -8.41 -5.41 1.46
C VAL A 90 -9.80 -5.97 1.19
N THR A 91 -9.86 -7.08 0.46
CA THR A 91 -11.07 -7.91 0.31
C THR A 91 -10.84 -9.30 0.90
N ARG A 92 -11.88 -10.11 0.99
CA ARG A 92 -11.84 -11.41 1.68
C ARG A 92 -12.15 -12.55 0.74
N GLU A 93 -11.41 -13.66 0.92
CA GLU A 93 -11.63 -14.91 0.22
C GLU A 93 -11.63 -16.06 1.23
N TRP A 94 -12.71 -16.82 1.29
CA TRP A 94 -12.79 -18.01 2.11
C TRP A 94 -11.98 -19.16 1.51
N SER A 95 -11.25 -19.87 2.35
CA SER A 95 -10.57 -21.12 2.00
C SER A 95 -11.08 -22.26 2.86
N ASP A 96 -11.82 -23.19 2.25
CA ASP A 96 -12.29 -24.42 2.88
C ASP A 96 -11.12 -25.31 3.33
N TRP A 97 -10.06 -25.39 2.51
CA TRP A 97 -8.87 -26.20 2.84
C TRP A 97 -8.13 -25.71 4.09
N ARG A 98 -8.25 -24.42 4.42
CA ARG A 98 -7.61 -23.81 5.58
C ARG A 98 -8.58 -23.49 6.71
N ASN A 99 -9.87 -23.67 6.44
CA ASN A 99 -10.92 -23.22 7.34
C ASN A 99 -10.67 -21.78 7.82
N GLY A 100 -10.37 -20.90 6.88
CA GLY A 100 -9.99 -19.53 7.18
C GLY A 100 -10.05 -18.62 5.94
N GLN A 101 -9.76 -17.36 6.14
CA GLN A 101 -9.84 -16.35 5.11
C GLN A 101 -8.46 -15.91 4.62
N PHE A 102 -8.30 -15.78 3.31
CA PHE A 102 -7.25 -14.95 2.74
C PHE A 102 -7.71 -13.50 2.62
N TRP A 103 -6.84 -12.60 2.97
CA TRP A 103 -7.01 -11.19 2.66
C TRP A 103 -6.32 -10.86 1.35
N TRP A 104 -7.10 -10.38 0.38
CA TRP A 104 -6.60 -9.90 -0.90
C TRP A 104 -6.27 -8.42 -0.80
N ILE A 105 -5.03 -8.07 -1.16
CA ILE A 105 -4.57 -6.69 -1.24
C ILE A 105 -4.81 -6.19 -2.64
N GLN A 106 -5.61 -5.15 -2.77
CA GLN A 106 -6.04 -4.59 -4.05
C GLN A 106 -5.99 -3.06 -4.03
N SER A 107 -6.12 -2.44 -5.20
CA SER A 107 -6.25 -0.99 -5.37
C SER A 107 -5.19 -0.20 -4.60
N VAL A 108 -3.94 -0.66 -4.69
CA VAL A 108 -2.82 -0.01 -4.01
C VAL A 108 -2.33 1.17 -4.82
N TYR A 109 -2.42 2.36 -4.26
CA TYR A 109 -1.85 3.57 -4.85
C TYR A 109 -1.10 4.39 -3.81
N VAL A 110 0.03 4.93 -4.22
CA VAL A 110 0.82 5.91 -3.45
C VAL A 110 1.14 7.07 -4.37
N GLU A 111 0.87 8.29 -3.91
CA GLU A 111 1.23 9.50 -4.64
C GLU A 111 2.70 9.49 -5.08
N LYS A 112 2.97 9.97 -6.28
CA LYS A 112 4.33 9.93 -6.89
C LYS A 112 5.40 10.52 -5.98
N SER A 113 5.11 11.64 -5.33
CA SER A 113 6.02 12.33 -4.41
C SER A 113 6.36 11.55 -3.14
N PHE A 114 5.51 10.57 -2.77
CA PHE A 114 5.67 9.71 -1.59
C PHE A 114 6.13 8.29 -1.92
N ARG A 115 6.31 7.97 -3.20
CA ARG A 115 6.86 6.66 -3.61
C ARG A 115 8.30 6.50 -3.13
N ARG A 116 8.72 5.26 -2.87
CA ARG A 116 10.06 4.90 -2.38
C ARG A 116 10.39 5.40 -0.98
N LYS A 117 9.44 6.01 -0.28
CA LYS A 117 9.56 6.44 1.13
C LYS A 117 9.02 5.41 2.13
N GLY A 118 8.71 4.19 1.68
CA GLY A 118 8.27 3.09 2.55
C GLY A 118 6.77 3.06 2.85
N VAL A 119 5.95 3.94 2.25
CA VAL A 119 4.50 4.03 2.51
C VAL A 119 3.81 2.67 2.36
N TYR A 120 4.00 1.97 1.23
CA TYR A 120 3.41 0.64 1.03
C TYR A 120 3.86 -0.37 2.10
N ARG A 121 5.14 -0.37 2.48
CA ARG A 121 5.66 -1.24 3.52
C ARG A 121 4.94 -1.05 4.85
N GLU A 122 4.70 0.20 5.24
CA GLU A 122 3.98 0.50 6.48
C GLU A 122 2.49 0.14 6.38
N MET A 123 1.84 0.36 5.22
CA MET A 123 0.47 -0.12 4.98
C MET A 123 0.38 -1.64 5.12
N TYR A 124 1.30 -2.39 4.52
CA TYR A 124 1.33 -3.85 4.62
C TYR A 124 1.62 -4.34 6.05
N ARG A 125 2.50 -3.66 6.79
CA ARG A 125 2.71 -3.95 8.21
C ARG A 125 1.44 -3.73 9.03
N PHE A 126 0.69 -2.68 8.72
CA PHE A 126 -0.59 -2.41 9.37
C PHE A 126 -1.62 -3.48 9.06
N VAL A 127 -1.71 -3.95 7.80
CA VAL A 127 -2.55 -5.09 7.41
C VAL A 127 -2.19 -6.33 8.25
N LYS A 128 -0.91 -6.67 8.36
CA LYS A 128 -0.45 -7.81 9.17
C LYS A 128 -0.79 -7.65 10.64
N LYS A 129 -0.67 -6.45 11.18
CA LYS A 129 -1.07 -6.15 12.57
C LYS A 129 -2.57 -6.36 12.79
N LEU A 130 -3.42 -5.90 11.87
CA LEU A 130 -4.87 -6.14 11.95
C LEU A 130 -5.19 -7.63 11.88
N ALA A 131 -4.57 -8.36 10.96
CA ALA A 131 -4.76 -9.80 10.80
C ALA A 131 -4.32 -10.60 12.04
N SER A 132 -3.26 -10.18 12.73
CA SER A 132 -2.77 -10.89 13.93
C SER A 132 -3.76 -10.92 15.09
N SER A 133 -4.77 -10.07 15.09
CA SER A 133 -5.87 -10.08 16.07
C SER A 133 -7.09 -10.89 15.62
N GLN A 134 -7.05 -11.51 14.43
CA GLN A 134 -8.15 -12.27 13.84
C GLN A 134 -7.69 -13.70 13.55
N PRO A 135 -8.10 -14.70 14.34
CA PRO A 135 -7.56 -16.06 14.26
C PRO A 135 -7.95 -16.82 13.00
N ASP A 136 -8.95 -16.34 12.27
CA ASP A 136 -9.44 -16.93 11.03
C ASP A 136 -8.70 -16.43 9.78
N ILE A 137 -7.78 -15.48 9.91
CA ILE A 137 -6.98 -15.02 8.76
C ILE A 137 -5.80 -15.97 8.54
N CYS A 138 -5.82 -16.68 7.43
CA CYS A 138 -4.83 -17.70 7.09
C CYS A 138 -3.72 -17.22 6.13
N GLY A 139 -3.82 -16.01 5.58
CA GLY A 139 -2.78 -15.46 4.73
C GLY A 139 -3.20 -14.24 3.92
N PHE A 140 -2.28 -13.78 3.07
CA PHE A 140 -2.46 -12.62 2.20
C PHE A 140 -2.23 -13.02 0.75
N ARG A 141 -2.98 -12.42 -0.16
CA ARG A 141 -2.86 -12.58 -1.61
C ARG A 141 -2.87 -11.23 -2.30
N LEU A 142 -2.24 -11.16 -3.45
CA LEU A 142 -2.36 -10.09 -4.41
C LEU A 142 -2.03 -10.63 -5.80
N TYR A 143 -2.42 -9.90 -6.82
CA TYR A 143 -1.92 -10.09 -8.17
C TYR A 143 -1.13 -8.86 -8.61
N VAL A 144 -0.20 -9.07 -9.52
CA VAL A 144 0.67 -8.04 -10.05
C VAL A 144 0.96 -8.33 -11.51
N GLU A 145 1.02 -7.31 -12.33
CA GLU A 145 1.41 -7.47 -13.73
C GLU A 145 2.80 -8.09 -13.86
N LYS A 146 2.94 -8.98 -14.84
CA LYS A 146 4.18 -9.73 -15.07
C LYS A 146 5.38 -8.82 -15.34
N ASP A 147 5.15 -7.67 -15.95
CA ASP A 147 6.19 -6.71 -16.30
C ASP A 147 6.48 -5.67 -15.19
N ASN A 148 5.67 -5.64 -14.13
CA ASN A 148 5.89 -4.76 -12.98
C ASN A 148 6.94 -5.34 -12.01
N LEU A 149 8.19 -5.41 -12.46
CA LEU A 149 9.29 -6.00 -11.70
C LEU A 149 9.58 -5.24 -10.39
N ILE A 150 9.32 -3.93 -10.35
CA ILE A 150 9.53 -3.11 -9.15
C ILE A 150 8.55 -3.52 -8.04
N ALA A 151 7.28 -3.68 -8.36
CA ALA A 151 6.29 -4.15 -7.41
C ALA A 151 6.60 -5.57 -6.93
N GLN A 152 6.96 -6.48 -7.84
CA GLN A 152 7.33 -7.84 -7.50
C GLN A 152 8.52 -7.90 -6.53
N GLN A 153 9.58 -7.09 -6.76
CA GLN A 153 10.71 -7.00 -5.84
C GLN A 153 10.28 -6.48 -4.46
N THR A 154 9.36 -5.52 -4.43
CA THR A 154 8.80 -5.01 -3.19
C THR A 154 8.08 -6.11 -2.42
N TYR A 155 7.23 -6.89 -3.08
CA TYR A 155 6.50 -7.98 -2.44
C TYR A 155 7.42 -9.08 -1.91
N ARG A 156 8.41 -9.50 -2.70
CA ARG A 156 9.45 -10.46 -2.25
C ARG A 156 10.21 -9.93 -1.03
N SER A 157 10.53 -8.63 -0.98
CA SER A 157 11.20 -8.01 0.18
C SER A 157 10.35 -7.99 1.45
N LEU A 158 9.04 -8.20 1.31
CA LEU A 158 8.06 -8.28 2.40
C LEU A 158 7.67 -9.72 2.75
N ASN A 159 8.44 -10.71 2.24
CA ASN A 159 8.23 -12.14 2.42
C ASN A 159 6.94 -12.68 1.78
N MET A 160 6.51 -12.08 0.67
CA MET A 160 5.51 -12.71 -0.20
C MET A 160 6.23 -13.54 -1.25
N GLU A 161 5.67 -14.70 -1.54
CA GLU A 161 6.21 -15.65 -2.52
C GLU A 161 5.29 -15.71 -3.75
N GLU A 162 5.92 -15.82 -4.92
CA GLU A 162 5.20 -16.09 -6.16
C GLU A 162 4.64 -17.52 -6.13
N THR A 163 3.35 -17.66 -6.46
CA THR A 163 2.70 -18.96 -6.47
C THR A 163 2.77 -19.60 -7.87
N PRO A 164 2.63 -20.94 -7.99
CA PRO A 164 2.58 -21.60 -9.29
C PRO A 164 1.24 -21.42 -10.03
N TYR A 165 0.27 -20.74 -9.41
CA TYR A 165 -1.08 -20.56 -10.00
C TYR A 165 -1.09 -19.39 -10.98
N LEU A 166 -1.88 -19.53 -12.04
CA LEU A 166 -2.20 -18.48 -12.98
C LEU A 166 -3.58 -17.93 -12.67
N LEU A 167 -3.80 -16.64 -12.91
CA LEU A 167 -5.12 -16.02 -12.87
C LEU A 167 -5.79 -16.19 -14.22
N PHE A 168 -7.05 -16.66 -14.21
CA PHE A 168 -7.94 -16.69 -15.36
C PHE A 168 -9.14 -15.81 -15.04
N GLU A 169 -9.59 -15.03 -16.01
CA GLU A 169 -10.71 -14.10 -15.86
C GLU A 169 -11.64 -14.17 -17.06
N GLU A 170 -12.93 -14.08 -16.81
CA GLU A 170 -13.97 -13.90 -17.81
C GLU A 170 -14.89 -12.76 -17.38
N GLU A 171 -14.94 -11.69 -18.17
CA GLU A 171 -15.86 -10.58 -17.91
C GLU A 171 -17.27 -10.94 -18.41
N LEU A 172 -18.27 -10.84 -17.53
CA LEU A 172 -19.67 -11.00 -17.92
C LEU A 172 -20.24 -9.67 -18.41
N PRO A 173 -21.12 -9.69 -19.42
CA PRO A 173 -21.82 -8.49 -19.85
C PRO A 173 -22.65 -7.92 -18.70
N LYS A 174 -22.62 -6.60 -18.52
CA LYS A 174 -23.48 -5.95 -17.53
C LYS A 174 -24.94 -6.18 -17.92
N ILE A 175 -25.73 -6.72 -16.98
CA ILE A 175 -27.18 -6.76 -17.11
C ILE A 175 -27.65 -5.33 -16.86
N GLU A 176 -28.27 -4.70 -17.88
CA GLU A 176 -28.87 -3.36 -17.78
C GLU A 176 -30.10 -3.37 -16.86
#